data_440abf948ced675824dcd1d4cb33b7a8
#
_entry.id   440abf948ced675824dcd1d4cb33b7a8
#
_cell.length_a   1.000
_cell.length_b   1.000
_cell.length_c   1.000
_cell.angle_alpha   90.00
_cell.angle_beta   90.00
_cell.angle_gamma   90.00
#
_symmetry.space_group_name_H-M   'P 1'
#
loop_
_entity.id
_entity.type
_entity.pdbx_description
1 polymer ?
#
loop_
_entity_poly.entity_id
_entity_poly.type
_entity_poly.pdbx_seq_one_letter_code
_entity_poly.pdbx_strand_id
1 'polypeptide(L)'
;LWMSWKICLRGQRESKNMSSVKLNEEEKRLLHNAWHHFLTITHHKLVVMEGCFKVGLFKQGLLHDLSKYSWEEFKTGVKYYQGTRSPNAAEKEEKGYSSAWLHHKGRNLHHFEYWIDYSINPGGKLVGMKMPKKYVAEMVIDRISASKNYLKEQYNDGSALAYYLNAVSYTHLRA
;
A
#
# COMPACT_ATOMS: atom_id res chain seq x y z
N LEU A 1 29.48 65.64 24.30
CA LEU A 1 28.03 65.32 24.03
C LEU A 1 27.96 63.83 23.64
N TRP A 2 27.96 62.94 24.65
CA TRP A 2 27.72 61.55 24.46
C TRP A 2 26.29 61.26 24.96
N MET A 3 25.37 61.08 24.00
CA MET A 3 24.03 60.62 24.33
C MET A 3 23.97 59.11 24.30
N SER A 4 23.73 58.54 25.45
CA SER A 4 23.57 57.11 25.75
C SER A 4 22.30 56.58 25.10
N TRP A 5 22.45 55.62 24.18
CA TRP A 5 21.35 54.81 23.68
C TRP A 5 21.18 53.57 24.56
N LYS A 6 20.41 53.69 25.63
CA LYS A 6 19.84 52.50 26.31
C LYS A 6 18.57 52.09 25.60
N ILE A 7 18.70 51.26 24.59
CA ILE A 7 17.56 50.54 24.06
C ILE A 7 17.15 49.46 25.05
N CYS A 8 16.02 49.66 25.66
CA CYS A 8 15.34 48.75 26.56
C CYS A 8 14.84 47.53 25.76
N LEU A 9 15.69 46.50 25.61
CA LEU A 9 15.26 45.20 25.14
C LEU A 9 14.53 44.46 26.27
N ARG A 10 13.28 44.86 26.52
CA ARG A 10 12.35 44.05 27.30
C ARG A 10 11.82 42.97 26.32
N GLY A 11 12.67 41.99 26.02
CA GLY A 11 12.24 40.77 25.42
C GLY A 11 11.32 40.02 26.37
N GLN A 12 10.03 40.12 26.17
CA GLN A 12 9.12 39.18 26.74
C GLN A 12 9.49 37.80 26.17
N ARG A 13 10.21 37.03 26.97
CA ARG A 13 10.28 35.58 26.82
C ARG A 13 8.88 35.05 27.12
N GLU A 14 8.02 35.04 26.13
CA GLU A 14 6.92 34.11 26.12
C GLU A 14 7.54 32.72 26.09
N SER A 15 7.72 32.13 27.25
CA SER A 15 7.87 30.69 27.38
C SER A 15 6.57 30.12 26.84
N LYS A 16 6.54 29.77 25.53
CA LYS A 16 5.52 28.89 24.99
C LYS A 16 5.62 27.63 25.83
N ASN A 17 4.78 27.56 26.83
CA ASN A 17 4.48 26.37 27.56
C ASN A 17 4.02 25.37 26.50
N MET A 18 4.92 24.50 26.03
CA MET A 18 4.61 23.34 25.21
C MET A 18 3.88 22.39 26.16
N SER A 19 2.64 22.76 26.48
CA SER A 19 1.70 21.85 27.09
C SER A 19 1.68 20.63 26.21
N SER A 20 2.10 19.48 26.74
CA SER A 20 2.02 18.20 26.08
C SER A 20 0.62 18.05 25.52
N VAL A 21 0.47 18.16 24.20
CA VAL A 21 -0.80 17.94 23.51
C VAL A 21 -1.21 16.50 23.81
N LYS A 22 -2.14 16.31 24.72
CA LYS A 22 -2.69 14.99 25.02
C LYS A 22 -3.54 14.58 23.84
N LEU A 23 -3.03 13.66 23.04
CA LEU A 23 -3.76 13.03 21.94
C LEU A 23 -5.02 12.35 22.50
N ASN A 24 -6.14 12.53 21.81
CA ASN A 24 -7.34 11.78 22.09
C ASN A 24 -7.18 10.30 21.64
N GLU A 25 -8.11 9.43 22.04
CA GLU A 25 -7.99 7.98 21.77
C GLU A 25 -8.06 7.65 20.26
N GLU A 26 -8.77 8.46 19.49
CA GLU A 26 -8.81 8.29 18.02
C GLU A 26 -7.47 8.65 17.37
N GLU A 27 -6.86 9.76 17.79
CA GLU A 27 -5.53 10.16 17.31
C GLU A 27 -4.46 9.13 17.67
N LYS A 28 -4.49 8.59 18.88
CA LYS A 28 -3.58 7.50 19.30
C LYS A 28 -3.76 6.27 18.42
N ARG A 29 -5.01 5.88 18.14
CA ARG A 29 -5.32 4.75 17.26
C ARG A 29 -4.81 4.99 15.85
N LEU A 30 -5.03 6.18 15.29
CA LEU A 30 -4.54 6.52 13.95
C LEU A 30 -3.02 6.50 13.87
N LEU A 31 -2.31 7.02 14.86
CA LEU A 31 -0.85 6.96 14.92
C LEU A 31 -0.34 5.52 15.05
N HIS A 32 -0.99 4.71 15.90
CA HIS A 32 -0.69 3.28 15.99
C HIS A 32 -0.88 2.58 14.65
N ASN A 33 -2.01 2.78 14.00
CA ASN A 33 -2.31 2.20 12.70
C ASN A 33 -1.31 2.66 11.62
N ALA A 34 -0.95 3.95 11.62
CA ALA A 34 0.01 4.50 10.65
C ALA A 34 1.38 3.83 10.80
N TRP A 35 1.86 3.68 12.02
CA TRP A 35 3.13 3.02 12.29
C TRP A 35 3.11 1.54 11.88
N HIS A 36 2.10 0.80 12.32
CA HIS A 36 1.99 -0.62 12.00
C HIS A 36 1.71 -0.87 10.52
N HIS A 37 0.92 -0.03 9.86
CA HIS A 37 0.74 -0.10 8.42
C HIS A 37 2.04 0.16 7.67
N PHE A 38 2.80 1.19 8.05
CA PHE A 38 4.11 1.47 7.48
C PHE A 38 5.07 0.28 7.61
N LEU A 39 5.15 -0.33 8.80
CA LEU A 39 5.98 -1.52 9.02
C LEU A 39 5.52 -2.69 8.14
N THR A 40 4.21 -2.91 8.02
CA THR A 40 3.64 -4.00 7.23
C THR A 40 3.99 -3.85 5.74
N ILE A 41 3.77 -2.67 5.14
CA ILE A 41 4.08 -2.46 3.72
C ILE A 41 5.58 -2.49 3.44
N THR A 42 6.39 -2.00 4.38
CA THR A 42 7.86 -2.02 4.26
C THR A 42 8.40 -3.44 4.36
N HIS A 43 7.93 -4.24 5.33
CA HIS A 43 8.31 -5.64 5.44
C HIS A 43 7.94 -6.41 4.18
N HIS A 44 6.69 -6.27 3.71
CA HIS A 44 6.23 -6.90 2.48
C HIS A 44 7.13 -6.53 1.28
N LYS A 45 7.42 -5.24 1.10
CA LYS A 45 8.33 -4.76 0.05
C LYS A 45 9.71 -5.42 0.10
N LEU A 46 10.29 -5.55 1.29
CA LEU A 46 11.61 -6.17 1.46
C LEU A 46 11.58 -7.66 1.09
N VAL A 47 10.53 -8.39 1.48
CA VAL A 47 10.36 -9.80 1.13
C VAL A 47 10.18 -9.99 -0.38
N VAL A 48 9.40 -9.12 -1.03
CA VAL A 48 9.23 -9.15 -2.50
C VAL A 48 10.55 -8.79 -3.20
N MET A 49 11.26 -7.79 -2.71
CA MET A 49 12.57 -7.39 -3.26
C MET A 49 13.57 -8.54 -3.21
N GLU A 50 13.66 -9.24 -2.08
CA GLU A 50 14.51 -10.43 -1.94
C GLU A 50 14.12 -11.52 -2.94
N GLY A 51 12.83 -11.83 -3.06
CA GLY A 51 12.33 -12.80 -4.03
C GLY A 51 12.62 -12.42 -5.47
N CYS A 52 12.43 -11.16 -5.84
CA CYS A 52 12.75 -10.62 -7.16
C CYS A 52 14.25 -10.71 -7.47
N PHE A 53 15.11 -10.42 -6.51
CA PHE A 53 16.57 -10.50 -6.67
C PHE A 53 17.04 -11.93 -6.94
N LYS A 54 16.44 -12.93 -6.28
CA LYS A 54 16.75 -14.35 -6.51
C LYS A 54 16.50 -14.81 -7.95
N VAL A 55 15.62 -14.11 -8.68
CA VAL A 55 15.29 -14.41 -10.08
C VAL A 55 15.81 -13.35 -11.06
N GLY A 56 16.71 -12.47 -10.61
CA GLY A 56 17.34 -11.45 -11.47
C GLY A 56 16.48 -10.23 -11.80
N LEU A 57 15.35 -10.04 -11.13
CA LEU A 57 14.43 -8.93 -11.33
C LEU A 57 14.76 -7.74 -10.42
N PHE A 58 15.99 -7.22 -10.49
CA PHE A 58 16.49 -6.17 -9.59
C PHE A 58 15.65 -4.88 -9.64
N LYS A 59 15.34 -4.39 -10.84
CA LYS A 59 14.56 -3.16 -11.00
C LYS A 59 13.15 -3.31 -10.41
N GLN A 60 12.49 -4.43 -10.70
CA GLN A 60 11.16 -4.72 -10.17
C GLN A 60 11.18 -4.78 -8.64
N GLY A 61 12.12 -5.50 -8.05
CA GLY A 61 12.23 -5.59 -6.59
C GLY A 61 12.46 -4.23 -5.91
N LEU A 62 13.33 -3.38 -6.48
CA LEU A 62 13.57 -2.04 -5.94
C LEU A 62 12.35 -1.13 -6.03
N LEU A 63 11.61 -1.18 -7.13
CA LEU A 63 10.49 -0.29 -7.42
C LEU A 63 9.13 -0.86 -6.99
N HIS A 64 9.10 -2.12 -6.55
CA HIS A 64 7.87 -2.79 -6.15
C HIS A 64 7.06 -1.95 -5.15
N ASP A 65 5.80 -1.74 -5.47
CA ASP A 65 4.81 -1.13 -4.58
C ASP A 65 5.17 0.22 -3.95
N LEU A 66 6.05 1.01 -4.58
CA LEU A 66 6.35 2.34 -4.09
C LEU A 66 5.10 3.24 -3.99
N SER A 67 4.08 2.95 -4.77
CA SER A 67 2.80 3.67 -4.73
C SER A 67 2.10 3.56 -3.37
N LYS A 68 2.33 2.47 -2.60
CA LYS A 68 1.77 2.28 -1.25
C LYS A 68 2.18 3.35 -0.24
N TYR A 69 3.30 4.05 -0.50
CA TYR A 69 3.76 5.17 0.32
C TYR A 69 3.16 6.51 -0.12
N SER A 70 2.40 6.55 -1.22
CA SER A 70 1.66 7.76 -1.63
C SER A 70 0.54 8.06 -0.63
N TRP A 71 0.17 9.33 -0.51
CA TRP A 71 -0.92 9.72 0.37
C TRP A 71 -2.24 9.01 0.04
N GLU A 72 -2.52 8.79 -1.25
CA GLU A 72 -3.74 8.14 -1.71
C GLU A 72 -3.92 6.72 -1.17
N GLU A 73 -2.85 5.93 -1.17
CA GLU A 73 -2.89 4.55 -0.67
C GLU A 73 -2.65 4.50 0.83
N PHE A 74 -1.69 5.28 1.34
CA PHE A 74 -1.28 5.24 2.74
C PHE A 74 -2.41 5.65 3.69
N LYS A 75 -3.13 6.76 3.42
CA LYS A 75 -4.25 7.21 4.26
C LYS A 75 -5.35 6.15 4.38
N THR A 76 -5.68 5.48 3.25
CA THR A 76 -6.65 4.38 3.24
C THR A 76 -6.11 3.19 4.02
N GLY A 77 -4.82 2.88 3.85
CA GLY A 77 -4.14 1.85 4.62
C GLY A 77 -4.24 2.07 6.12
N VAL A 78 -4.01 3.30 6.59
CA VAL A 78 -4.12 3.69 8.01
C VAL A 78 -5.56 3.57 8.53
N LYS A 79 -6.52 4.08 7.75
CA LYS A 79 -7.95 4.07 8.14
C LYS A 79 -8.47 2.63 8.33
N TYR A 80 -8.12 1.73 7.43
CA TYR A 80 -8.64 0.36 7.38
C TYR A 80 -7.66 -0.70 7.90
N TYR A 81 -6.60 -0.29 8.59
CA TYR A 81 -5.61 -1.22 9.13
C TYR A 81 -6.20 -2.16 10.17
N GLN A 82 -6.00 -3.46 9.98
CA GLN A 82 -6.43 -4.53 10.90
C GLN A 82 -5.31 -5.51 11.25
N GLY A 83 -4.16 -5.44 10.57
CA GLY A 83 -3.00 -6.32 10.80
C GLY A 83 -3.13 -7.74 10.25
N THR A 84 -4.35 -8.21 9.99
CA THR A 84 -4.64 -9.61 9.59
C THR A 84 -5.01 -9.77 8.13
N ARG A 85 -5.35 -8.68 7.45
CA ARG A 85 -5.73 -8.67 6.03
C ARG A 85 -5.43 -7.34 5.36
N SER A 86 -5.55 -7.32 4.03
CA SER A 86 -5.35 -6.10 3.25
C SER A 86 -6.39 -5.02 3.61
N PRO A 87 -5.97 -3.77 3.90
CA PRO A 87 -6.87 -2.64 4.11
C PRO A 87 -7.82 -2.38 2.93
N ASN A 88 -7.39 -2.68 1.69
CA ASN A 88 -8.21 -2.52 0.49
C ASN A 88 -9.46 -3.43 0.52
N ALA A 89 -9.36 -4.62 1.13
CA ALA A 89 -10.49 -5.51 1.29
C ALA A 89 -11.55 -4.89 2.23
N ALA A 90 -11.11 -4.33 3.35
CA ALA A 90 -12.01 -3.67 4.29
C ALA A 90 -12.66 -2.40 3.68
N GLU A 91 -11.92 -1.62 2.87
CA GLU A 91 -12.50 -0.50 2.13
C GLU A 91 -13.57 -0.97 1.13
N LYS A 92 -13.32 -2.09 0.42
CA LYS A 92 -14.31 -2.67 -0.52
C LYS A 92 -15.59 -3.15 0.18
N GLU A 93 -15.46 -3.73 1.36
CA GLU A 93 -16.61 -4.17 2.15
C GLU A 93 -17.47 -2.99 2.61
N GLU A 94 -16.85 -1.87 3.01
CA GLU A 94 -17.57 -0.68 3.46
C GLU A 94 -18.23 0.09 2.30
N LYS A 95 -17.50 0.23 1.17
CA LYS A 95 -17.89 1.16 0.08
C LYS A 95 -18.35 0.48 -1.20
N GLY A 96 -18.17 -0.84 -1.33
CA GLY A 96 -18.36 -1.57 -2.59
C GLY A 96 -17.16 -1.48 -3.55
N TYR A 97 -16.19 -0.62 -3.31
CA TYR A 97 -14.96 -0.44 -4.09
C TYR A 97 -13.80 0.02 -3.18
N SER A 98 -12.57 -0.02 -3.71
CA SER A 98 -11.41 0.57 -3.01
C SER A 98 -10.73 1.57 -3.92
N SER A 99 -10.70 2.83 -3.49
CA SER A 99 -9.97 3.91 -4.18
C SER A 99 -8.47 3.68 -4.15
N ALA A 100 -7.95 3.20 -3.02
CA ALA A 100 -6.54 2.84 -2.89
C ALA A 100 -6.16 1.69 -3.84
N TRP A 101 -7.03 0.68 -4.00
CA TRP A 101 -6.79 -0.40 -4.95
C TRP A 101 -6.81 0.09 -6.40
N LEU A 102 -7.75 0.96 -6.76
CA LEU A 102 -7.81 1.55 -8.11
C LEU A 102 -6.54 2.34 -8.42
N HIS A 103 -6.05 3.14 -7.46
CA HIS A 103 -4.79 3.87 -7.59
C HIS A 103 -3.60 2.89 -7.72
N HIS A 104 -3.57 1.86 -6.89
CA HIS A 104 -2.51 0.87 -6.83
C HIS A 104 -2.38 0.08 -8.12
N LYS A 105 -3.44 -0.59 -8.55
CA LYS A 105 -3.44 -1.43 -9.76
C LYS A 105 -3.15 -0.65 -11.04
N GLY A 106 -3.49 0.64 -11.09
CA GLY A 106 -3.21 1.51 -12.23
C GLY A 106 -1.75 1.97 -12.32
N ARG A 107 -0.93 1.72 -11.29
CA ARG A 107 0.49 2.13 -11.23
C ARG A 107 1.47 0.97 -11.14
N ASN A 108 0.98 -0.22 -10.85
CA ASN A 108 1.80 -1.40 -10.60
C ASN A 108 1.55 -2.46 -11.66
N LEU A 109 2.50 -2.60 -12.58
CA LEU A 109 2.44 -3.45 -13.77
C LEU A 109 2.38 -4.96 -13.45
N HIS A 110 2.67 -5.36 -12.22
CA HIS A 110 2.57 -6.74 -11.76
C HIS A 110 1.14 -7.16 -11.41
N HIS A 111 0.17 -6.25 -11.47
CA HIS A 111 -1.25 -6.58 -11.34
C HIS A 111 -1.87 -6.83 -12.71
N PHE A 112 -2.52 -7.98 -12.87
CA PHE A 112 -3.11 -8.36 -14.18
C PHE A 112 -4.23 -7.40 -14.61
N GLU A 113 -4.92 -6.75 -13.67
CA GLU A 113 -5.97 -5.78 -13.94
C GLU A 113 -5.45 -4.51 -14.65
N TYR A 114 -4.16 -4.23 -14.60
CA TYR A 114 -3.52 -3.19 -15.40
C TYR A 114 -3.58 -3.51 -16.91
N TRP A 115 -3.61 -4.79 -17.28
CA TRP A 115 -3.51 -5.29 -18.66
C TRP A 115 -4.88 -5.61 -19.26
N ILE A 116 -5.94 -5.05 -18.70
CA ILE A 116 -7.32 -5.25 -19.15
C ILE A 116 -7.85 -3.94 -19.73
N ASP A 117 -8.44 -4.02 -20.94
CA ASP A 117 -9.04 -2.89 -21.62
C ASP A 117 -10.42 -3.26 -22.17
N TYR A 118 -11.15 -2.30 -22.70
CA TYR A 118 -12.42 -2.51 -23.37
C TYR A 118 -12.21 -2.78 -24.85
N SER A 119 -12.94 -3.76 -25.40
CA SER A 119 -13.01 -3.96 -26.85
C SER A 119 -13.75 -2.79 -27.50
N ILE A 120 -13.26 -2.35 -28.67
CA ILE A 120 -13.96 -1.40 -29.54
C ILE A 120 -15.13 -2.03 -30.31
N ASN A 121 -15.28 -3.36 -30.23
CA ASN A 121 -16.37 -4.06 -30.92
C ASN A 121 -17.72 -3.79 -30.25
N PRO A 122 -18.82 -3.74 -31.00
CA PRO A 122 -20.16 -3.62 -30.44
C PRO A 122 -20.43 -4.71 -29.42
N GLY A 123 -20.86 -4.32 -28.20
CA GLY A 123 -21.08 -5.23 -27.08
C GLY A 123 -20.01 -5.19 -25.98
N GLY A 124 -18.93 -4.38 -26.13
CA GLY A 124 -18.06 -3.90 -25.04
C GLY A 124 -17.48 -4.95 -24.10
N LYS A 125 -16.99 -6.08 -24.62
CA LYS A 125 -16.33 -7.09 -23.78
C LYS A 125 -14.95 -6.61 -23.31
N LEU A 126 -14.56 -6.98 -22.09
CA LEU A 126 -13.21 -6.80 -21.59
C LEU A 126 -12.24 -7.68 -22.40
N VAL A 127 -11.12 -7.11 -22.78
CA VAL A 127 -10.02 -7.81 -23.47
C VAL A 127 -8.75 -7.71 -22.66
N GLY A 128 -8.00 -8.80 -22.61
CA GLY A 128 -6.70 -8.85 -21.93
C GLY A 128 -5.55 -8.59 -22.89
N MET A 129 -4.63 -7.72 -22.51
CA MET A 129 -3.35 -7.60 -23.17
C MET A 129 -2.33 -8.56 -22.55
N LYS A 130 -1.45 -9.13 -23.36
CA LYS A 130 -0.43 -10.08 -22.88
C LYS A 130 0.54 -9.41 -21.90
N MET A 131 0.47 -9.84 -20.65
CA MET A 131 1.38 -9.37 -19.60
C MET A 131 2.80 -9.87 -19.85
N PRO A 132 3.84 -8.99 -19.85
CA PRO A 132 5.24 -9.41 -20.03
C PRO A 132 5.71 -10.34 -18.90
N LYS A 133 6.50 -11.37 -19.24
CA LYS A 133 6.95 -12.42 -18.30
C LYS A 133 7.55 -11.87 -17.00
N LYS A 134 8.32 -10.77 -17.06
CA LYS A 134 8.94 -10.15 -15.88
C LYS A 134 7.90 -9.68 -14.86
N TYR A 135 6.75 -9.17 -15.30
CA TYR A 135 5.68 -8.73 -14.42
C TYR A 135 4.84 -9.91 -13.93
N VAL A 136 4.70 -10.97 -14.73
CA VAL A 136 4.10 -12.22 -14.25
C VAL A 136 4.95 -12.81 -13.12
N ALA A 137 6.28 -12.87 -13.27
CA ALA A 137 7.16 -13.34 -12.21
C ALA A 137 7.09 -12.47 -10.95
N GLU A 138 7.10 -11.14 -11.11
CA GLU A 138 6.90 -10.20 -10.00
C GLU A 138 5.55 -10.44 -9.30
N MET A 139 4.46 -10.60 -10.04
CA MET A 139 3.13 -10.92 -9.51
C MET A 139 3.11 -12.20 -8.69
N VAL A 140 3.79 -13.26 -9.15
CA VAL A 140 3.87 -14.53 -8.43
C VAL A 140 4.64 -14.35 -7.12
N ILE A 141 5.78 -13.66 -7.17
CA ILE A 141 6.60 -13.37 -5.98
C ILE A 141 5.82 -12.51 -4.99
N ASP A 142 5.11 -11.49 -5.46
CA ASP A 142 4.24 -10.64 -4.64
C ASP A 142 3.19 -11.46 -3.88
N ARG A 143 2.48 -12.35 -4.57
CA ARG A 143 1.44 -13.21 -3.97
C ARG A 143 2.01 -14.19 -2.96
N ILE A 144 3.17 -14.79 -3.23
CA ILE A 144 3.88 -15.64 -2.28
C ILE A 144 4.24 -14.82 -1.02
N SER A 145 4.79 -13.62 -1.21
CA SER A 145 5.20 -12.74 -0.13
C SER A 145 4.02 -12.24 0.70
N ALA A 146 2.92 -11.87 0.04
CA ALA A 146 1.68 -11.49 0.71
C ALA A 146 1.10 -12.65 1.53
N SER A 147 1.07 -13.86 0.95
CA SER A 147 0.58 -15.05 1.66
C SER A 147 1.44 -15.35 2.90
N LYS A 148 2.76 -15.26 2.80
CA LYS A 148 3.67 -15.41 3.96
C LYS A 148 3.41 -14.34 5.02
N ASN A 149 3.21 -13.10 4.61
CA ASN A 149 2.99 -11.98 5.53
C ASN A 149 1.70 -12.10 6.34
N TYR A 150 0.61 -12.57 5.72
CA TYR A 150 -0.70 -12.67 6.38
C TYR A 150 -0.94 -14.03 7.06
N LEU A 151 -0.47 -15.13 6.47
CA LEU A 151 -0.72 -16.48 7.00
C LEU A 151 0.33 -16.90 8.03
N LYS A 152 1.52 -16.27 8.01
CA LYS A 152 2.62 -16.57 8.95
C LYS A 152 2.90 -18.10 9.02
N GLU A 153 2.71 -18.71 10.18
CA GLU A 153 2.93 -20.14 10.40
C GLU A 153 1.94 -21.06 9.64
N GLN A 154 0.80 -20.52 9.22
CA GLN A 154 -0.19 -21.26 8.41
C GLN A 154 0.16 -21.28 6.92
N TYR A 155 1.23 -20.57 6.51
CA TYR A 155 1.66 -20.55 5.11
C TYR A 155 2.11 -21.93 4.65
N ASN A 156 1.71 -22.30 3.44
CA ASN A 156 2.24 -23.43 2.69
C ASN A 156 2.39 -23.04 1.21
N ASP A 157 3.13 -23.84 0.44
CA ASP A 157 3.44 -23.51 -0.97
C ASP A 157 2.20 -23.43 -1.87
N GLY A 158 1.09 -24.06 -1.48
CA GLY A 158 -0.20 -23.95 -2.17
C GLY A 158 -0.98 -22.68 -1.87
N SER A 159 -0.64 -21.93 -0.82
CA SER A 159 -1.41 -20.79 -0.32
C SER A 159 -1.55 -19.68 -1.36
N ALA A 160 -0.47 -19.33 -2.05
CA ALA A 160 -0.46 -18.30 -3.08
C ALA A 160 -1.30 -18.70 -4.31
N LEU A 161 -1.27 -19.96 -4.70
CA LEU A 161 -2.09 -20.51 -5.79
C LEU A 161 -3.58 -20.51 -5.41
N ALA A 162 -3.91 -20.96 -4.21
CA ALA A 162 -5.30 -20.95 -3.71
C ALA A 162 -5.87 -19.53 -3.70
N TYR A 163 -5.10 -18.54 -3.21
CA TYR A 163 -5.50 -17.13 -3.27
C TYR A 163 -5.72 -16.66 -4.71
N TYR A 164 -4.81 -17.02 -5.62
CA TYR A 164 -4.93 -16.66 -7.03
C TYR A 164 -6.20 -17.23 -7.66
N LEU A 165 -6.46 -18.53 -7.49
CA LEU A 165 -7.63 -19.19 -8.04
C LEU A 165 -8.92 -18.58 -7.52
N ASN A 166 -8.99 -18.25 -6.24
CA ASN A 166 -10.12 -17.53 -5.66
C ASN A 166 -10.30 -16.15 -6.27
N ALA A 167 -9.24 -15.36 -6.41
CA ALA A 167 -9.29 -14.01 -6.97
C ALA A 167 -9.69 -14.02 -8.46
N VAL A 168 -9.18 -14.98 -9.24
CA VAL A 168 -9.45 -15.11 -10.69
C VAL A 168 -10.83 -15.67 -10.95
N SER A 169 -11.36 -16.57 -10.12
CA SER A 169 -12.71 -17.12 -10.29
C SER A 169 -13.78 -16.03 -10.27
N TYR A 170 -13.58 -14.97 -9.50
CA TYR A 170 -14.51 -13.81 -9.50
C TYR A 170 -14.44 -12.97 -10.79
N THR A 171 -13.32 -12.99 -11.51
CA THR A 171 -13.13 -12.19 -12.74
C THR A 171 -13.52 -12.95 -14.00
N HIS A 172 -13.38 -14.27 -14.05
CA HIS A 172 -13.72 -15.09 -15.22
C HIS A 172 -15.18 -15.51 -15.30
N LEU A 173 -15.90 -15.58 -14.19
CA LEU A 173 -17.32 -15.98 -14.17
C LEU A 173 -18.29 -14.85 -14.60
N ARG A 174 -17.79 -13.62 -14.84
CA ARG A 174 -18.60 -12.48 -15.29
C ARG A 174 -18.12 -11.84 -16.59
N ALA A 175 -17.13 -12.41 -17.23
CA ALA A 175 -16.68 -12.07 -18.58
C ALA A 175 -17.10 -13.16 -19.59
#